data_a9fc29d4cba595d23d9c123f7d358d03
#
_entry.id   a9fc29d4cba595d23d9c123f7d358d03
#
_cell.length_a   1.000
_cell.length_b   1.000
_cell.length_c   1.000
_cell.angle_alpha   90.00
_cell.angle_beta   90.00
_cell.angle_gamma   90.00
#
_symmetry.space_group_name_H-M   'P 1'
#
loop_
_entity.id
_entity.type
_entity.pdbx_description
1 polymer ?
#
loop_
_entity_poly.entity_id
_entity_poly.type
_entity_poly.pdbx_seq_one_letter_code
_entity_poly.pdbx_strand_id
1 'polypeptide(L)'
;YNADMEFVETPIFTKMIQALLKDEDYQKLQQELANKPEAGKLIRGSGGLRKYRWAGTGTGKRGGLRIIYFWHVARNIILMLYAYPKAKKENLTFEQMKKLKSLMEP
;
A
#
# COMPACT_ATOMS: atom_id res chain seq x y z
N TYR A 1 11.95 13.43 -2.23
CA TYR A 1 10.51 13.57 -2.51
C TYR A 1 10.28 13.81 -4.00
N ASN A 2 9.40 13.01 -4.58
CA ASN A 2 9.08 13.13 -5.99
C ASN A 2 7.72 13.80 -6.15
N ALA A 3 7.77 15.09 -6.52
CA ALA A 3 6.56 15.91 -6.63
C ALA A 3 5.65 15.47 -7.78
N ASP A 4 6.19 14.72 -8.74
CA ASP A 4 5.42 14.25 -9.89
C ASP A 4 4.77 12.90 -9.65
N MET A 5 5.00 12.31 -8.47
CA MET A 5 4.42 11.03 -8.14
C MET A 5 2.91 11.13 -7.99
N GLU A 6 2.22 10.25 -8.67
CA GLU A 6 0.77 10.19 -8.60
C GLU A 6 0.34 8.94 -7.84
N PHE A 7 -0.64 9.10 -6.95
CA PHE A 7 -1.21 7.97 -6.22
C PHE A 7 -2.60 7.69 -6.76
N VAL A 8 -2.81 6.44 -7.15
CA VAL A 8 -4.10 5.99 -7.65
C VAL A 8 -4.61 4.91 -6.71
N GLU A 9 -5.83 5.06 -6.21
CA GLU A 9 -6.41 4.13 -5.26
C GLU A 9 -7.46 3.27 -5.92
N THR A 10 -7.50 1.99 -5.56
CA THR A 10 -8.65 1.17 -5.89
C THR A 10 -9.81 1.57 -4.98
N PRO A 11 -11.06 1.35 -5.41
CA PRO A 11 -12.21 1.67 -4.54
C PRO A 11 -12.15 0.95 -3.20
N ILE A 12 -11.70 -0.31 -3.20
CA ILE A 12 -11.60 -1.05 -1.94
C ILE A 12 -10.52 -0.45 -1.05
N PHE A 13 -9.40 -0.01 -1.62
CA PHE A 13 -8.36 0.64 -0.84
C PHE A 13 -8.87 1.92 -0.20
N THR A 14 -9.56 2.77 -0.98
CA THR A 14 -10.09 4.02 -0.48
C THR A 14 -10.97 3.78 0.75
N LYS A 15 -11.86 2.81 0.63
CA LYS A 15 -12.78 2.48 1.72
C LYS A 15 -12.04 1.99 2.96
N MET A 16 -11.05 1.13 2.76
CA MET A 16 -10.28 0.57 3.88
C MET A 16 -9.43 1.62 4.57
N ILE A 17 -8.74 2.46 3.80
CA ILE A 17 -7.83 3.41 4.39
C ILE A 17 -8.57 4.50 5.16
N GLN A 18 -9.74 4.89 4.69
CA GLN A 18 -10.56 5.86 5.41
C GLN A 18 -11.01 5.34 6.77
N ALA A 19 -11.23 4.03 6.86
CA ALA A 19 -11.60 3.40 8.13
C ALA A 19 -10.40 3.22 9.05
N LEU A 20 -9.19 3.14 8.51
CA LEU A 20 -7.99 2.80 9.27
C LEU A 20 -7.17 4.01 9.70
N LEU A 21 -7.15 5.07 8.91
CA LEU A 21 -6.29 6.23 9.16
C LEU A 21 -7.03 7.54 9.01
N LYS A 22 -6.58 8.53 9.78
CA LYS A 22 -6.97 9.91 9.55
C LYS A 22 -6.25 10.44 8.33
N ASP A 23 -6.82 11.47 7.71
CA ASP A 23 -6.23 12.08 6.52
C ASP A 23 -4.77 12.51 6.74
N GLU A 24 -4.47 13.08 7.89
CA GLU A 24 -3.12 13.53 8.22
C GLU A 24 -2.13 12.38 8.21
N ASP A 25 -2.52 11.25 8.78
CA ASP A 25 -1.65 10.08 8.84
C ASP A 25 -1.50 9.46 7.46
N TYR A 26 -2.56 9.47 6.67
CA TYR A 26 -2.47 8.97 5.31
C TYR A 26 -1.53 9.82 4.46
N GLN A 27 -1.55 11.14 4.65
CA GLN A 27 -0.62 12.01 3.94
C GLN A 27 0.83 11.68 4.28
N LYS A 28 1.10 11.36 5.54
CA LYS A 28 2.45 10.94 5.96
C LYS A 28 2.87 9.65 5.28
N LEU A 29 1.95 8.70 5.21
CA LEU A 29 2.20 7.44 4.51
C LEU A 29 2.52 7.69 3.04
N GLN A 30 1.74 8.53 2.38
CA GLN A 30 1.98 8.88 0.99
C GLN A 30 3.34 9.54 0.79
N GLN A 31 3.71 10.43 1.69
CA GLN A 31 5.01 11.08 1.62
C GLN A 31 6.16 10.08 1.74
N GLU A 32 6.02 9.10 2.65
CA GLU A 32 7.02 8.07 2.80
C GLU A 32 7.20 7.27 1.51
N LEU A 33 6.10 6.88 0.89
CA LEU A 33 6.15 6.12 -0.35
C LEU A 33 6.62 6.96 -1.53
N ALA A 34 6.29 8.26 -1.55
CA ALA A 34 6.77 9.15 -2.60
C ALA A 34 8.28 9.35 -2.49
N ASN A 35 8.79 9.42 -1.27
CA ASN A 35 10.24 9.56 -1.04
C ASN A 35 10.99 8.30 -1.41
N LYS A 36 10.40 7.13 -1.17
CA LYS A 36 11.05 5.86 -1.42
C LYS A 36 10.04 4.84 -1.94
N PRO A 37 9.69 4.91 -3.23
CA PRO A 37 8.68 4.00 -3.78
C PRO A 37 9.01 2.52 -3.65
N GLU A 38 10.29 2.19 -3.55
CA GLU A 38 10.73 0.81 -3.39
C GLU A 38 10.81 0.36 -1.93
N ALA A 39 10.30 1.18 -1.01
CA ALA A 39 10.40 0.85 0.43
C ALA A 39 9.69 -0.45 0.80
N GLY A 40 8.56 -0.74 0.17
CA GLY A 40 7.85 -1.99 0.44
C GLY A 40 8.57 -3.18 -0.14
N LYS A 41 8.53 -4.29 0.58
CA LYS A 41 9.14 -5.53 0.13
C LYS A 41 8.34 -6.12 -1.03
N LEU A 42 9.04 -6.55 -2.07
CA LEU A 42 8.40 -7.28 -3.16
C LEU A 42 7.81 -8.58 -2.64
N ILE A 43 6.58 -8.83 -3.02
CA ILE A 43 5.91 -10.08 -2.68
C ILE A 43 6.25 -11.10 -3.75
N ARG A 44 6.83 -12.22 -3.33
CA ARG A 44 7.27 -13.26 -4.23
C ARG A 44 6.10 -13.79 -5.06
N GLY A 45 6.32 -13.91 -6.36
CA GLY A 45 5.32 -14.47 -7.25
C GLY A 45 4.13 -13.58 -7.55
N SER A 46 4.21 -12.31 -7.15
CA SER A 46 3.09 -11.39 -7.29
C SER A 46 3.13 -10.56 -8.57
N GLY A 47 4.25 -10.60 -9.29
CA GLY A 47 4.38 -9.78 -10.49
C GLY A 47 4.66 -8.31 -10.21
N GLY A 48 5.17 -7.99 -9.02
CA GLY A 48 5.57 -6.63 -8.71
C GLY A 48 4.84 -5.97 -7.56
N LEU A 49 3.95 -6.71 -6.90
CA LEU A 49 3.30 -6.14 -5.71
C LEU A 49 4.31 -5.97 -4.59
N ARG A 50 4.14 -4.88 -3.82
CA ARG A 50 4.98 -4.60 -2.66
C ARG A 50 4.11 -4.50 -1.43
N LYS A 51 4.68 -4.93 -0.31
CA LYS A 51 4.04 -4.85 0.99
C LYS A 51 4.83 -3.89 1.87
N TYR A 52 4.21 -2.79 2.24
CA TYR A 52 4.83 -1.79 3.10
C TYR A 52 4.27 -1.88 4.50
N ARG A 53 5.18 -1.90 5.46
CA ARG A 53 4.83 -1.96 6.86
C ARG A 53 4.84 -0.53 7.40
N TRP A 54 3.65 -0.01 7.68
CA TRP A 54 3.54 1.34 8.22
C TRP A 54 3.24 1.28 9.71
N ALA A 55 4.17 1.78 10.50
CA ALA A 55 4.06 1.69 11.97
C ALA A 55 3.12 2.73 12.57
N GLY A 56 2.79 3.76 11.80
CA GLY A 56 1.94 4.82 12.29
C GLY A 56 2.72 5.88 13.03
N THR A 57 2.01 6.72 13.77
CA THR A 57 2.60 7.85 14.47
C THR A 57 2.80 7.58 15.96
N GLY A 58 3.11 6.37 16.32
CA GLY A 58 3.51 6.05 17.68
C GLY A 58 2.41 5.96 18.70
N THR A 59 1.19 5.71 18.29
CA THR A 59 0.06 5.65 19.22
C THR A 59 -0.19 4.26 19.79
N GLY A 60 0.82 3.40 19.77
CA GLY A 60 0.71 2.10 20.39
C GLY A 60 -0.06 1.05 19.61
N LYS A 61 -0.31 1.26 18.36
CA LYS A 61 -0.97 0.25 17.54
C LYS A 61 0.02 -0.87 17.24
N ARG A 62 -0.28 -2.04 17.76
CA ARG A 62 0.60 -3.18 17.59
C ARG A 62 0.70 -3.60 16.13
N GLY A 63 1.94 -3.66 15.65
CA GLY A 63 2.21 -4.14 14.32
C GLY A 63 1.82 -3.24 13.18
N GLY A 64 1.13 -2.15 13.44
CA GLY A 64 0.76 -1.17 12.44
C GLY A 64 -0.11 -1.72 11.33
N LEU A 65 -0.01 -1.09 10.17
CA LEU A 65 -0.75 -1.46 8.99
C LEU A 65 0.15 -2.11 7.96
N ARG A 66 -0.46 -2.91 7.12
CA ARG A 66 0.19 -3.44 5.93
C ARG A 66 -0.48 -2.83 4.72
N ILE A 67 0.34 -2.24 3.84
CA ILE A 67 -0.13 -1.57 2.64
C ILE A 67 0.38 -2.35 1.45
N ILE A 68 -0.52 -2.78 0.59
CA ILE A 68 -0.15 -3.47 -0.65
C ILE A 68 -0.28 -2.49 -1.78
N TYR A 69 0.81 -2.29 -2.51
CA TYR A 69 0.83 -1.34 -3.60
C TYR A 69 1.68 -1.86 -4.76
N PHE A 70 1.54 -1.22 -5.89
CA PHE A 70 2.36 -1.48 -7.07
C PHE A 70 2.94 -0.16 -7.56
N TRP A 71 4.27 -0.12 -7.70
CA TRP A 71 4.94 1.07 -8.23
C TRP A 71 5.17 0.90 -9.72
N HIS A 72 4.46 1.67 -10.51
CA HIS A 72 4.63 1.69 -11.95
C HIS A 72 5.72 2.71 -12.28
N VAL A 73 6.94 2.21 -12.46
CA VAL A 73 8.12 3.07 -12.58
C VAL A 73 8.03 4.02 -13.78
N ALA A 74 7.68 3.48 -14.94
CA ALA A 74 7.68 4.26 -16.17
C ALA A 74 6.70 5.44 -16.13
N ARG A 75 5.58 5.28 -15.44
CA ARG A 75 4.56 6.31 -15.36
C ARG A 75 4.63 7.12 -14.07
N ASN A 76 5.51 6.73 -13.19
CA ASN A 76 5.66 7.37 -11.89
C ASN A 76 4.35 7.40 -11.10
N ILE A 77 3.69 6.25 -11.08
CA ILE A 77 2.41 6.08 -10.39
C ILE A 77 2.54 5.00 -9.34
N ILE A 78 1.99 5.24 -8.16
CA ILE A 78 1.83 4.20 -7.16
C ILE A 78 0.35 3.84 -7.11
N LEU A 79 0.05 2.57 -7.40
CA LEU A 79 -1.30 2.04 -7.29
C LEU A 79 -1.47 1.50 -5.88
N MET A 80 -2.35 2.11 -5.11
CA MET A 80 -2.67 1.67 -3.75
C MET A 80 -3.79 0.65 -3.84
N LEU A 81 -3.46 -0.61 -3.53
CA LEU A 81 -4.34 -1.72 -3.84
C LEU A 81 -5.12 -2.26 -2.65
N TYR A 82 -4.49 -2.34 -1.48
CA TYR A 82 -5.12 -2.98 -0.34
C TYR A 82 -4.43 -2.52 0.94
N ALA A 83 -5.20 -2.47 2.04
CA ALA A 83 -4.64 -2.08 3.34
C ALA A 83 -5.33 -2.90 4.42
N TYR A 84 -4.55 -3.33 5.42
CA TYR A 84 -5.12 -4.09 6.52
C TYR A 84 -4.24 -3.98 7.77
N PRO A 85 -4.85 -4.07 8.96
CA PRO A 85 -4.06 -4.14 10.20
C PRO A 85 -3.37 -5.49 10.29
N LYS A 86 -2.12 -5.49 10.73
CA LYS A 86 -1.40 -6.75 10.89
C LYS A 86 -2.12 -7.69 11.86
N ALA A 87 -2.76 -7.15 12.87
CA ALA A 87 -3.45 -7.96 13.86
C ALA A 87 -4.53 -8.85 13.26
N LYS A 88 -5.10 -8.44 12.13
CA LYS A 88 -6.17 -9.19 11.49
C LYS A 88 -5.69 -10.17 10.43
N LYS A 89 -4.51 -9.94 9.89
CA LYS A 89 -4.01 -10.75 8.79
C LYS A 89 -2.50 -10.61 8.70
N GLU A 90 -1.81 -11.72 8.52
CA GLU A 90 -0.36 -11.67 8.37
C GLU A 90 0.10 -11.52 6.93
N ASN A 91 -0.52 -12.29 6.04
CA ASN A 91 -0.15 -12.30 4.64
C ASN A 91 -1.39 -12.40 3.77
N LEU A 92 -1.25 -11.93 2.53
CA LEU A 92 -2.30 -12.11 1.55
C LEU A 92 -2.45 -13.59 1.21
N THR A 93 -3.68 -14.03 1.03
CA THR A 93 -3.92 -15.35 0.50
C THR A 93 -3.58 -15.38 -0.98
N PHE A 94 -3.36 -16.57 -1.53
CA PHE A 94 -3.10 -16.72 -2.94
C PHE A 94 -4.22 -16.11 -3.80
N GLU A 95 -5.46 -16.32 -3.38
CA GLU A 95 -6.63 -15.78 -4.08
C GLU A 95 -6.64 -14.25 -4.07
N GLN A 96 -6.33 -13.67 -2.92
CA GLN A 96 -6.29 -12.21 -2.80
C GLN A 96 -5.19 -11.62 -3.68
N MET A 97 -4.03 -12.25 -3.68
CA MET A 97 -2.90 -11.78 -4.47
C MET A 97 -3.22 -11.86 -5.96
N LYS A 98 -3.85 -12.93 -6.38
CA LYS A 98 -4.26 -13.12 -7.76
C LYS A 98 -5.24 -12.03 -8.19
N LYS A 99 -6.19 -11.71 -7.33
CA LYS A 99 -7.18 -10.69 -7.61
C LYS A 99 -6.53 -9.31 -7.73
N LEU A 100 -5.63 -8.98 -6.80
CA LEU A 100 -4.93 -7.70 -6.84
C LEU A 100 -4.05 -7.59 -8.09
N LYS A 101 -3.41 -8.67 -8.46
CA LYS A 101 -2.56 -8.69 -9.64
C LYS A 101 -3.36 -8.35 -10.90
N SER A 102 -4.60 -8.83 -10.97
CA SER A 102 -5.44 -8.54 -12.13
C SER A 102 -5.77 -7.05 -12.27
N LEU A 103 -5.72 -6.30 -11.17
CA LEU A 103 -5.99 -4.87 -11.19
C LEU A 103 -4.82 -4.06 -11.76
N MET A 104 -3.65 -4.66 -11.85
CA MET A 104 -2.47 -4.00 -12.42
C MET A 104 -2.42 -4.10 -13.94
N GLU A 105 -3.18 -4.98 -14.50
CA GLU A 105 -3.17 -5.20 -15.95
C GLU A 105 -4.14 -4.24 -16.64
N PRO A 106 -3.74 -3.69 -17.80
CA PRO A 106 -4.60 -2.78 -18.53
C PRO A 106 -5.87 -3.44 -19.05
#